data_2976e6365dfa2de401a500146850917f
#
_entry.id   2976e6365dfa2de401a500146850917f
#
_cell.length_a   1.000
_cell.length_b   1.000
_cell.length_c   1.000
_cell.angle_alpha   90.00
_cell.angle_beta   90.00
_cell.angle_gamma   90.00
#
_symmetry.space_group_name_H-M   'P 1'
#
loop_
_entity.id
_entity.type
_entity.pdbx_description
1 polymer ?
#
loop_
_entity_poly.entity_id
_entity_poly.type
_entity_poly.pdbx_seq_one_letter_code
_entity_poly.pdbx_strand_id
1 'polypeptide(L)'
;MRKLFTWYYLLNKRSLKNYSYIVLFLLLPLLAFSLRIISLRDSSVLKVGLYTDAGSGLSKDIIEELSKEDSIINFIEYQDEDRAYEDLQVKLDALWILPDDLERAVNNNLYKRKHIVKVIEARKSSILGISREKLFAKLYPYISKALY
;
A
#
# COMPACT_ATOMS: atom_id res chain seq x y z
N MET A 1 -2.43 34.50 -36.93
CA MET A 1 -1.54 33.95 -35.89
C MET A 1 -0.55 34.95 -35.26
N ARG A 2 0.09 35.85 -36.03
CA ARG A 2 1.04 36.86 -35.48
C ARG A 2 0.44 37.77 -34.38
N LYS A 3 -0.81 38.22 -34.52
CA LYS A 3 -1.46 39.10 -33.53
C LYS A 3 -1.69 38.45 -32.17
N LEU A 4 -2.02 37.15 -32.13
CA LEU A 4 -2.20 36.38 -30.87
C LEU A 4 -0.87 36.23 -30.10
N PHE A 5 0.22 35.99 -30.83
CA PHE A 5 1.57 35.89 -30.24
C PHE A 5 2.05 37.20 -29.64
N THR A 6 1.76 38.33 -30.33
CA THR A 6 2.11 39.67 -29.84
C THR A 6 1.31 40.05 -28.59
N TRP A 7 0.02 39.69 -28.55
CA TRP A 7 -0.84 39.87 -27.36
C TRP A 7 -0.37 39.06 -26.18
N TYR A 8 -0.05 37.79 -26.39
CA TYR A 8 0.48 36.90 -25.36
C TYR A 8 1.82 37.40 -24.82
N TYR A 9 2.70 37.88 -25.68
CA TYR A 9 3.98 38.46 -25.28
C TYR A 9 3.81 39.73 -24.45
N LEU A 10 2.91 40.62 -24.85
CA LEU A 10 2.64 41.88 -24.12
C LEU A 10 2.00 41.63 -22.76
N LEU A 11 1.08 40.69 -22.66
CA LEU A 11 0.47 40.26 -21.39
C LEU A 11 1.51 39.66 -20.43
N ASN A 12 2.35 38.78 -20.91
CA ASN A 12 3.43 38.21 -20.11
C ASN A 12 4.46 39.26 -19.68
N LYS A 13 4.84 40.18 -20.56
CA LYS A 13 5.78 41.27 -20.25
C LYS A 13 5.25 42.19 -19.15
N ARG A 14 3.93 42.44 -19.12
CA ARG A 14 3.29 43.22 -18.05
C ARG A 14 3.19 42.48 -16.76
N SER A 15 2.90 41.17 -16.80
CA SER A 15 2.80 40.30 -15.63
C SER A 15 4.17 40.04 -15.00
N LEU A 16 5.23 39.91 -15.80
CA LEU A 16 6.61 39.75 -15.33
C LEU A 16 7.17 40.99 -14.61
N LYS A 17 6.56 42.17 -14.77
CA LYS A 17 6.89 43.38 -13.99
C LYS A 17 6.30 43.33 -12.57
N ASN A 18 5.31 42.47 -12.34
CA ASN A 18 4.69 42.34 -11.03
C ASN A 18 5.43 41.29 -10.22
N TYR A 19 6.11 41.70 -9.15
CA TYR A 19 6.89 40.82 -8.27
C TYR A 19 6.07 39.64 -7.71
N SER A 20 4.80 39.90 -7.38
CA SER A 20 3.87 38.89 -6.90
C SER A 20 3.62 37.76 -7.92
N TYR A 21 3.58 38.11 -9.23
CA TYR A 21 3.40 37.14 -10.30
C TYR A 21 4.63 36.23 -10.46
N ILE A 22 5.82 36.79 -10.36
CA ILE A 22 7.09 36.07 -10.45
C ILE A 22 7.19 35.06 -9.26
N VAL A 23 6.87 35.55 -8.06
CA VAL A 23 6.87 34.72 -6.87
C VAL A 23 5.88 33.56 -7.01
N LEU A 24 4.65 33.83 -7.46
CA LEU A 24 3.63 32.78 -7.65
C LEU A 24 4.05 31.79 -8.73
N PHE A 25 4.63 32.25 -9.83
CA PHE A 25 5.08 31.41 -10.94
C PHE A 25 6.24 30.47 -10.54
N LEU A 26 7.12 30.93 -9.65
CA LEU A 26 8.22 30.13 -9.09
C LEU A 26 7.72 29.18 -7.99
N LEU A 27 6.77 29.62 -7.18
CA LEU A 27 6.27 28.89 -6.02
C LEU A 27 5.44 27.68 -6.45
N LEU A 28 4.67 27.75 -7.53
CA LEU A 28 3.86 26.63 -8.04
C LEU A 28 4.69 25.40 -8.45
N PRO A 29 5.71 25.50 -9.31
CA PRO A 29 6.53 24.33 -9.64
C PRO A 29 7.34 23.82 -8.45
N LEU A 30 7.77 24.72 -7.55
CA LEU A 30 8.51 24.33 -6.34
C LEU A 30 7.62 23.55 -5.37
N LEU A 31 6.35 23.94 -5.21
CA LEU A 31 5.33 23.20 -4.47
C LEU A 31 5.06 21.84 -5.11
N ALA A 32 4.87 21.78 -6.42
CA ALA A 32 4.63 20.53 -7.14
C ALA A 32 5.83 19.57 -7.01
N PHE A 33 7.05 20.10 -7.06
CA PHE A 33 8.27 19.31 -6.86
C PHE A 33 8.41 18.81 -5.42
N SER A 34 8.08 19.64 -4.43
CA SER A 34 8.06 19.26 -3.02
C SER A 34 7.08 18.15 -2.73
N LEU A 35 5.86 18.27 -3.26
CA LEU A 35 4.81 17.24 -3.13
C LEU A 35 5.24 15.93 -3.79
N ARG A 36 5.93 16.00 -4.94
CA ARG A 36 6.46 14.81 -5.61
C ARG A 36 7.55 14.11 -4.78
N ILE A 37 8.46 14.87 -4.15
CA ILE A 37 9.50 14.29 -3.29
C ILE A 37 8.90 13.63 -2.06
N ILE A 38 7.88 14.25 -1.45
CA ILE A 38 7.18 13.69 -0.29
C ILE A 38 6.44 12.42 -0.71
N SER A 39 5.76 12.44 -1.86
CA SER A 39 5.05 11.27 -2.41
C SER A 39 5.98 10.11 -2.78
N LEU A 40 7.22 10.39 -3.20
CA LEU A 40 8.22 9.35 -3.51
C LEU A 40 8.85 8.73 -2.25
N ARG A 41 8.82 9.44 -1.12
CA ARG A 41 9.40 8.95 0.14
C ARG A 41 8.48 8.00 0.91
N ASP A 42 7.15 8.14 0.76
CA ASP A 42 6.14 7.31 1.41
C ASP A 42 5.03 6.99 0.41
N SER A 43 5.36 6.22 -0.63
CA SER A 43 4.38 5.82 -1.65
C SER A 43 3.33 4.83 -1.13
N SER A 44 3.55 4.21 0.01
CA SER A 44 2.59 3.31 0.65
C SER A 44 1.67 4.08 1.59
N VAL A 45 0.40 4.15 1.22
CA VAL A 45 -0.66 4.77 2.05
C VAL A 45 -1.05 3.86 3.21
N LEU A 46 -0.78 2.56 3.11
CA LEU A 46 -1.19 1.56 4.07
C LEU A 46 -0.01 0.63 4.41
N LYS A 47 0.24 0.42 5.71
CA LYS A 47 1.28 -0.49 6.20
C LYS A 47 0.64 -1.72 6.82
N VAL A 48 0.88 -2.89 6.24
CA VAL A 48 0.33 -4.16 6.69
C VAL A 48 1.47 -5.07 7.12
N GLY A 49 1.47 -5.46 8.39
CA GLY A 49 2.38 -6.47 8.92
C GLY A 49 1.93 -7.87 8.49
N LEU A 50 2.88 -8.68 8.07
CA LEU A 50 2.68 -10.09 7.75
C LEU A 50 3.50 -10.94 8.71
N TYR A 51 2.88 -11.91 9.34
CA TYR A 51 3.55 -12.83 10.23
C TYR A 51 3.13 -14.27 9.96
N THR A 52 4.08 -15.19 10.04
CA THR A 52 3.85 -16.64 10.07
C THR A 52 4.93 -17.29 10.93
N ASP A 53 4.55 -18.29 11.69
CA ASP A 53 5.49 -19.13 12.46
C ASP A 53 6.14 -20.22 11.57
N ALA A 54 5.66 -20.36 10.33
CA ALA A 54 6.18 -21.32 9.37
C ALA A 54 7.61 -20.96 8.93
N GLY A 55 8.56 -21.84 9.18
CA GLY A 55 9.94 -21.70 8.69
C GLY A 55 10.07 -21.86 7.17
N SER A 56 9.13 -22.57 6.53
CA SER A 56 9.06 -22.81 5.09
C SER A 56 7.63 -23.21 4.70
N GLY A 57 7.30 -23.12 3.41
CA GLY A 57 6.02 -23.57 2.88
C GLY A 57 5.19 -22.43 2.31
N LEU A 58 3.94 -22.73 1.94
CA LEU A 58 3.06 -21.86 1.21
C LEU A 58 2.82 -20.50 1.88
N SER A 59 2.71 -20.46 3.21
CA SER A 59 2.53 -19.20 3.96
C SER A 59 3.70 -18.27 3.76
N LYS A 60 4.93 -18.78 3.79
CA LYS A 60 6.14 -17.99 3.58
C LYS A 60 6.27 -17.51 2.14
N ASP A 61 5.98 -18.37 1.17
CA ASP A 61 6.02 -18.01 -0.24
C ASP A 61 5.07 -16.85 -0.56
N ILE A 62 3.85 -16.89 0.00
CA ILE A 62 2.85 -15.82 -0.15
C ILE A 62 3.33 -14.53 0.51
N ILE A 63 3.92 -14.59 1.71
CA ILE A 63 4.47 -13.42 2.41
C ILE A 63 5.58 -12.79 1.57
N GLU A 64 6.50 -13.60 1.05
CA GLU A 64 7.60 -13.13 0.24
C GLU A 64 7.12 -12.52 -1.10
N GLU A 65 6.09 -13.10 -1.71
CA GLU A 65 5.49 -12.54 -2.93
C GLU A 65 4.79 -11.21 -2.66
N LEU A 66 4.02 -11.10 -1.57
CA LEU A 66 3.35 -9.85 -1.19
C LEU A 66 4.34 -8.76 -0.79
N SER A 67 5.41 -9.10 -0.08
CA SER A 67 6.42 -8.12 0.36
C SER A 67 7.22 -7.52 -0.80
N LYS A 68 7.33 -8.24 -1.92
CA LYS A 68 8.02 -7.76 -3.14
C LYS A 68 7.11 -6.96 -4.06
N GLU A 69 5.80 -6.97 -3.82
CA GLU A 69 4.84 -6.28 -4.69
C GLU A 69 4.88 -4.77 -4.45
N ASP A 70 5.33 -4.02 -5.47
CA ASP A 70 5.28 -2.55 -5.44
C ASP A 70 3.83 -2.07 -5.60
N SER A 71 3.22 -1.64 -4.51
CA SER A 71 1.83 -1.23 -4.47
C SER A 71 1.59 -0.11 -3.46
N ILE A 72 0.36 0.44 -3.47
CA ILE A 72 -0.11 1.42 -2.48
C ILE A 72 -0.02 0.87 -1.04
N ILE A 73 0.04 -0.47 -0.90
CA ILE A 73 0.14 -1.18 0.36
C ILE A 73 1.59 -1.63 0.54
N ASN A 74 2.20 -1.24 1.63
CA ASN A 74 3.51 -1.74 2.03
C ASN A 74 3.33 -2.93 2.96
N PHE A 75 3.68 -4.10 2.48
CA PHE A 75 3.68 -5.34 3.25
C PHE A 75 5.03 -5.51 3.93
N ILE A 76 5.02 -5.62 5.25
CA ILE A 76 6.23 -5.74 6.09
C ILE A 76 6.21 -7.10 6.74
N GLU A 77 7.21 -7.93 6.41
CA GLU A 77 7.37 -9.25 7.04
C GLU A 77 7.94 -9.12 8.45
N TYR A 78 7.33 -9.82 9.40
CA TYR A 78 7.80 -9.95 10.78
C TYR A 78 8.18 -11.39 11.08
N GLN A 79 9.30 -11.56 11.78
CA GLN A 79 9.78 -12.87 12.24
C GLN A 79 9.41 -13.13 13.70
N ASP A 80 8.91 -12.12 14.40
CA ASP A 80 8.56 -12.17 15.81
C ASP A 80 7.14 -11.59 15.98
N GLU A 81 6.27 -12.39 16.58
CA GLU A 81 4.88 -12.03 16.79
C GLU A 81 4.74 -10.85 17.76
N ASP A 82 5.53 -10.82 18.83
CA ASP A 82 5.46 -9.76 19.84
C ASP A 82 5.83 -8.40 19.24
N ARG A 83 6.87 -8.36 18.44
CA ARG A 83 7.26 -7.14 17.69
C ARG A 83 6.20 -6.69 16.70
N ALA A 84 5.54 -7.64 16.04
CA ALA A 84 4.46 -7.32 15.12
C ALA A 84 3.27 -6.68 15.85
N TYR A 85 2.96 -7.15 17.06
CA TYR A 85 1.91 -6.55 17.90
C TYR A 85 2.30 -5.18 18.45
N GLU A 86 3.55 -4.98 18.85
CA GLU A 86 4.03 -3.66 19.29
C GLU A 86 3.94 -2.62 18.16
N ASP A 87 4.40 -2.99 16.96
CA ASP A 87 4.35 -2.10 15.80
C ASP A 87 2.92 -1.88 15.28
N LEU A 88 1.99 -2.81 15.51
CA LEU A 88 0.56 -2.63 15.20
C LEU A 88 -0.06 -1.44 15.95
N GLN A 89 0.41 -1.15 17.15
CA GLN A 89 -0.11 -0.01 17.93
C GLN A 89 0.42 1.34 17.45
N VAL A 90 1.59 1.35 16.79
CA VAL A 90 2.34 2.60 16.51
C VAL A 90 2.51 2.85 15.02
N LYS A 91 2.78 1.80 14.21
CA LYS A 91 3.29 1.95 12.84
C LYS A 91 2.45 1.24 11.80
N LEU A 92 1.70 0.19 12.17
CA LEU A 92 0.94 -0.62 11.23
C LEU A 92 -0.54 -0.24 11.26
N ASP A 93 -1.19 -0.39 10.13
CA ASP A 93 -2.64 -0.24 9.99
C ASP A 93 -3.37 -1.57 10.20
N ALA A 94 -2.71 -2.68 9.86
CA ALA A 94 -3.22 -4.03 10.11
C ALA A 94 -2.06 -5.03 10.27
N LEU A 95 -2.34 -6.13 10.94
CA LEU A 95 -1.46 -7.29 11.08
C LEU A 95 -2.20 -8.54 10.59
N TRP A 96 -1.58 -9.28 9.68
CA TRP A 96 -2.09 -10.55 9.18
C TRP A 96 -1.21 -11.68 9.65
N ILE A 97 -1.83 -12.62 10.35
CA ILE A 97 -1.17 -13.81 10.85
C ILE A 97 -1.64 -14.98 10.00
N LEU A 98 -0.70 -15.54 9.24
CA LEU A 98 -0.93 -16.71 8.40
C LEU A 98 -0.62 -17.97 9.23
N PRO A 99 -1.40 -19.05 9.08
CA PRO A 99 -1.12 -20.31 9.77
C PRO A 99 0.14 -20.96 9.21
N ASP A 100 0.82 -21.77 10.02
CA ASP A 100 2.04 -22.48 9.64
C ASP A 100 1.82 -23.41 8.46
N ASP A 101 0.73 -24.14 8.48
CA ASP A 101 0.30 -25.04 7.41
C ASP A 101 -0.97 -24.49 6.75
N LEU A 102 -0.79 -23.59 5.79
CA LEU A 102 -1.89 -22.95 5.09
C LEU A 102 -2.70 -23.95 4.25
N GLU A 103 -2.05 -24.93 3.62
CA GLU A 103 -2.74 -25.95 2.83
C GLU A 103 -3.70 -26.76 3.71
N ARG A 104 -3.24 -27.18 4.86
CA ARG A 104 -4.06 -27.91 5.84
C ARG A 104 -5.17 -27.03 6.42
N ALA A 105 -4.87 -25.74 6.68
CA ALA A 105 -5.85 -24.79 7.17
C ALA A 105 -6.94 -24.54 6.13
N VAL A 106 -6.60 -24.42 4.85
CA VAL A 106 -7.56 -24.30 3.73
C VAL A 106 -8.43 -25.55 3.66
N ASN A 107 -7.83 -26.73 3.59
CA ASN A 107 -8.58 -28.01 3.49
C ASN A 107 -9.52 -28.25 4.67
N ASN A 108 -9.08 -27.96 5.90
CA ASN A 108 -9.90 -28.19 7.09
C ASN A 108 -10.99 -27.13 7.32
N ASN A 109 -10.76 -25.89 6.89
CA ASN A 109 -11.64 -24.76 7.22
C ASN A 109 -12.64 -24.43 6.13
N LEU A 110 -12.41 -24.81 4.87
CA LEU A 110 -13.39 -24.67 3.78
C LEU A 110 -14.76 -25.28 4.15
N TYR A 111 -14.76 -26.46 4.77
CA TYR A 111 -15.98 -27.12 5.22
C TYR A 111 -16.59 -26.53 6.50
N LYS A 112 -15.78 -25.87 7.33
CA LYS A 112 -16.20 -25.36 8.65
C LYS A 112 -16.53 -23.87 8.68
N ARG A 113 -16.39 -23.16 7.57
CA ARG A 113 -16.57 -21.68 7.46
C ARG A 113 -15.76 -20.89 8.49
N LYS A 114 -14.60 -21.40 8.90
CA LYS A 114 -13.69 -20.71 9.82
C LYS A 114 -12.73 -19.80 9.06
N HIS A 115 -12.28 -18.73 9.71
CA HIS A 115 -11.27 -17.84 9.15
C HIS A 115 -9.95 -18.58 8.99
N ILE A 116 -9.34 -18.49 7.80
CA ILE A 116 -8.07 -19.14 7.48
C ILE A 116 -6.91 -18.24 7.94
N VAL A 117 -7.06 -16.94 7.79
CA VAL A 117 -6.08 -15.94 8.18
C VAL A 117 -6.66 -15.06 9.29
N LYS A 118 -5.88 -14.83 10.34
CA LYS A 118 -6.25 -13.91 11.42
C LYS A 118 -5.81 -12.50 11.01
N VAL A 119 -6.79 -11.61 10.87
CA VAL A 119 -6.57 -10.20 10.53
C VAL A 119 -6.88 -9.34 11.74
N ILE A 120 -5.90 -8.57 12.19
CA ILE A 120 -6.03 -7.63 13.31
C ILE A 120 -5.83 -6.23 12.75
N GLU A 121 -6.82 -5.37 12.92
CA GLU A 121 -6.83 -4.00 12.40
C GLU A 121 -6.59 -3.02 13.53
N ALA A 122 -5.62 -2.10 13.35
CA ALA A 122 -5.37 -1.02 14.29
C ALA A 122 -6.46 0.06 14.22
N ARG A 123 -6.99 0.32 13.02
CA ARG A 123 -8.06 1.29 12.75
C ARG A 123 -9.02 0.74 11.71
N LYS A 124 -10.33 1.06 11.87
CA LYS A 124 -11.31 0.79 10.81
C LYS A 124 -11.08 1.75 9.64
N SER A 125 -10.49 1.25 8.56
CA SER A 125 -10.26 1.99 7.32
C SER A 125 -10.91 1.26 6.15
N SER A 126 -11.63 2.00 5.29
CA SER A 126 -12.18 1.45 4.05
C SER A 126 -11.11 0.94 3.09
N ILE A 127 -9.89 1.46 3.21
CA ILE A 127 -8.74 1.05 2.39
C ILE A 127 -8.25 -0.36 2.76
N LEU A 128 -8.48 -0.80 4.00
CA LEU A 128 -8.16 -2.17 4.43
C LEU A 128 -8.96 -3.23 3.67
N GLY A 129 -10.11 -2.89 3.11
CA GLY A 129 -10.85 -3.78 2.20
C GLY A 129 -10.02 -4.17 0.97
N ILE A 130 -9.31 -3.23 0.37
CA ILE A 130 -8.45 -3.47 -0.80
C ILE A 130 -7.30 -4.44 -0.46
N SER A 131 -6.72 -4.31 0.73
CA SER A 131 -5.65 -5.20 1.17
C SER A 131 -6.15 -6.64 1.34
N ARG A 132 -7.37 -6.82 1.88
CA ARG A 132 -8.00 -8.14 2.00
C ARG A 132 -8.29 -8.76 0.64
N GLU A 133 -8.75 -7.97 -0.34
CA GLU A 133 -8.97 -8.44 -1.70
C GLU A 133 -7.68 -8.91 -2.35
N LYS A 134 -6.57 -8.21 -2.16
CA LYS A 134 -5.25 -8.64 -2.64
C LYS A 134 -4.82 -9.96 -2.02
N LEU A 135 -4.93 -10.11 -0.70
CA LEU A 135 -4.63 -11.37 -0.03
C LEU A 135 -5.52 -12.50 -0.58
N PHE A 136 -6.82 -12.24 -0.70
CA PHE A 136 -7.75 -13.23 -1.23
C PHE A 136 -7.41 -13.63 -2.66
N ALA A 137 -7.02 -12.67 -3.51
CA ALA A 137 -6.60 -12.94 -4.88
C ALA A 137 -5.37 -13.88 -4.94
N LYS A 138 -4.42 -13.72 -4.01
CA LYS A 138 -3.25 -14.61 -3.91
C LYS A 138 -3.61 -15.99 -3.32
N LEU A 139 -4.54 -16.05 -2.39
CA LEU A 139 -5.00 -17.30 -1.80
C LEU A 139 -5.95 -18.09 -2.71
N TYR A 140 -6.68 -17.40 -3.60
CA TYR A 140 -7.72 -18.01 -4.43
C TYR A 140 -7.26 -19.22 -5.27
N PRO A 141 -6.10 -19.21 -5.95
CA PRO A 141 -5.62 -20.37 -6.69
C PRO A 141 -5.46 -21.62 -5.82
N TYR A 142 -5.00 -21.43 -4.58
CA TYR A 142 -4.79 -22.54 -3.64
C TYR A 142 -6.11 -23.05 -3.07
N ILE A 143 -7.02 -22.13 -2.75
CA ILE A 143 -8.39 -22.47 -2.30
C ILE A 143 -9.14 -23.21 -3.41
N SER A 144 -9.05 -22.74 -4.65
CA SER A 144 -9.72 -23.39 -5.78
C SER A 144 -9.16 -24.79 -6.04
N LYS A 145 -7.85 -25.00 -5.92
CA LYS A 145 -7.19 -26.29 -6.09
C LYS A 145 -7.57 -27.29 -4.99
N ALA A 146 -7.88 -26.81 -3.79
CA ALA A 146 -8.33 -27.65 -2.68
C ALA A 146 -9.82 -28.05 -2.77
N LEU A 147 -10.60 -27.36 -3.64
CA LEU A 147 -12.02 -27.63 -3.85
C LEU A 147 -12.28 -28.64 -4.99
N TYR A 148 -11.31 -28.87 -5.87
CA TYR A 148 -11.36 -29.79 -7.01
C TYR A 148 -10.31 -30.90 -6.88
#